data_eeee08fb9a946f3b1e8658aa3e98d651
#
_entry.id   eeee08fb9a946f3b1e8658aa3e98d651
#
_cell.length_a   1.000
_cell.length_b   1.000
_cell.length_c   1.000
_cell.angle_alpha   90.00
_cell.angle_beta   90.00
_cell.angle_gamma   90.00
#
_symmetry.space_group_name_H-M   'P 1'
#
loop_
_entity.id
_entity.type
_entity.pdbx_description
1 polymer ?
#
loop_
_entity_poly.entity_id
_entity_poly.type
_entity_poly.pdbx_seq_one_letter_code
_entity_poly.pdbx_strand_id
1 'polypeptide(L)'
;MLGKIIPSNIDMVMERRGYFLIGEWKRPNEKVSKGQEILLKAFAKLDKFTVLIITGDTNNEMTVHKFWKINKYGNLSLAGSSVEQLKDFITDWYLLADLQPVPQAPNDS
;
A
#
# COMPACT_ATOMS: atom_id res chain seq x y z
N MET A 1 -23.67 5.29 12.54
CA MET A 1 -22.98 4.65 13.65
C MET A 1 -21.92 3.69 13.15
N LEU A 2 -20.90 3.57 13.92
CA LEU A 2 -19.75 2.78 13.49
C LEU A 2 -19.94 1.28 13.63
N GLY A 3 -20.94 0.87 14.33
CA GLY A 3 -21.44 -0.47 14.52
C GLY A 3 -20.46 -1.60 14.40
N LYS A 4 -20.20 -2.03 13.23
CA LYS A 4 -19.41 -3.22 12.98
C LYS A 4 -18.04 -2.93 12.38
N ILE A 5 -17.43 -1.80 12.73
CA ILE A 5 -16.08 -1.55 12.28
C ILE A 5 -15.15 -2.52 12.99
N ILE A 6 -14.50 -3.35 12.20
CA ILE A 6 -13.45 -4.23 12.68
C ILE A 6 -12.14 -3.52 12.37
N PRO A 7 -11.36 -3.17 13.40
CA PRO A 7 -10.07 -2.56 13.15
C PRO A 7 -9.21 -3.48 12.30
N SER A 8 -8.62 -2.95 11.26
CA SER A 8 -7.66 -3.67 10.43
C SER A 8 -6.31 -3.04 10.61
N ASN A 9 -5.30 -3.86 10.81
CA ASN A 9 -3.94 -3.38 10.87
C ASN A 9 -3.43 -3.21 9.45
N ILE A 10 -2.87 -2.04 9.19
CA ILE A 10 -2.14 -1.77 7.96
C ILE A 10 -0.67 -1.84 8.32
N ASP A 11 0.07 -2.71 7.65
CA ASP A 11 1.45 -2.99 8.03
C ASP A 11 2.42 -1.88 7.63
N MET A 12 2.12 -1.16 6.56
CA MET A 12 2.99 -0.11 6.07
C MET A 12 2.15 1.06 5.56
N VAL A 13 2.47 2.26 6.02
CA VAL A 13 1.88 3.50 5.51
C VAL A 13 2.99 4.51 5.35
N MET A 14 3.11 5.06 4.15
CA MET A 14 4.03 6.16 3.88
C MET A 14 3.26 7.30 3.26
N GLU A 15 3.63 8.52 3.61
CA GLU A 15 3.00 9.72 3.07
C GLU A 15 4.07 10.67 2.55
N ARG A 16 3.82 11.24 1.38
CA ARG A 16 4.65 12.32 0.86
C ARG A 16 3.80 13.26 0.02
N ARG A 17 3.71 14.51 0.44
CA ARG A 17 2.98 15.58 -0.25
C ARG A 17 1.52 15.23 -0.55
N GLY A 18 0.86 14.54 0.38
CA GLY A 18 -0.52 14.12 0.23
C GLY A 18 -0.72 12.85 -0.58
N TYR A 19 0.36 12.21 -1.01
CA TYR A 19 0.34 10.90 -1.66
C TYR A 19 0.65 9.83 -0.63
N PHE A 20 -0.02 8.70 -0.73
CA PHE A 20 0.07 7.62 0.25
C PHE A 20 0.47 6.32 -0.41
N LEU A 21 1.39 5.61 0.22
CA LEU A 21 1.72 4.23 -0.14
C LEU A 21 1.29 3.34 1.02
N ILE A 22 0.38 2.42 0.72
CA ILE A 22 -0.18 1.48 1.70
C ILE A 22 0.32 0.10 1.35
N GLY A 23 0.81 -0.64 2.34
CA GLY A 23 1.25 -2.01 2.13
C GLY A 23 0.69 -2.97 3.16
N GLU A 24 0.23 -4.12 2.70
CA GLU A 24 -0.18 -5.23 3.53
C GLU A 24 0.80 -6.37 3.33
N TRP A 25 1.40 -6.83 4.43
CA TRP A 25 2.40 -7.90 4.40
C TRP A 25 1.74 -9.22 4.77
N LYS A 26 1.93 -10.24 3.91
CA LYS A 26 1.38 -11.57 4.13
C LYS A 26 2.48 -12.61 4.01
N ARG A 27 2.37 -13.68 4.80
CA ARG A 27 3.19 -14.86 4.61
C ARG A 27 2.79 -15.56 3.30
N PRO A 28 3.69 -16.34 2.68
CA PRO A 28 3.42 -16.89 1.35
C PRO A 28 2.11 -17.66 1.21
N ASN A 29 1.68 -18.36 2.25
CA ASN A 29 0.44 -19.16 2.20
C ASN A 29 -0.73 -18.52 2.92
N GLU A 30 -0.56 -17.30 3.38
CA GLU A 30 -1.59 -16.57 4.09
C GLU A 30 -2.48 -15.82 3.11
N LYS A 31 -3.78 -15.87 3.31
CA LYS A 31 -4.73 -15.15 2.46
C LYS A 31 -5.10 -13.82 3.08
N VAL A 32 -5.34 -12.84 2.23
CA VAL A 32 -5.92 -11.56 2.66
C VAL A 32 -7.34 -11.82 3.12
N SER A 33 -7.70 -11.36 4.32
CA SER A 33 -9.05 -11.52 4.83
C SER A 33 -10.03 -10.68 4.00
N LYS A 34 -11.30 -11.04 4.05
CA LYS A 34 -12.34 -10.31 3.30
C LYS A 34 -12.40 -8.85 3.73
N GLY A 35 -12.30 -8.58 5.03
CA GLY A 35 -12.31 -7.21 5.53
C GLY A 35 -11.11 -6.40 5.05
N GLN A 36 -9.92 -7.00 5.05
CA GLN A 36 -8.72 -6.35 4.53
C GLN A 36 -8.84 -6.11 3.02
N GLU A 37 -9.36 -7.08 2.28
CA GLU A 37 -9.57 -6.92 0.84
C GLU A 37 -10.46 -5.73 0.53
N ILE A 38 -11.57 -5.60 1.24
CA ILE A 38 -12.49 -4.47 1.07
C ILE A 38 -11.79 -3.14 1.35
N LEU A 39 -11.05 -3.08 2.45
CA LEU A 39 -10.34 -1.87 2.85
C LEU A 39 -9.27 -1.48 1.83
N LEU A 40 -8.46 -2.45 1.42
CA LEU A 40 -7.37 -2.20 0.47
C LEU A 40 -7.90 -1.75 -0.90
N LYS A 41 -8.98 -2.38 -1.36
CA LYS A 41 -9.63 -1.96 -2.62
C LYS A 41 -10.25 -0.56 -2.52
N ALA A 42 -10.79 -0.22 -1.36
CA ALA A 42 -11.33 1.12 -1.15
C ALA A 42 -10.23 2.18 -1.24
N PHE A 43 -9.08 1.94 -0.62
CA PHE A 43 -7.93 2.84 -0.75
C PHE A 43 -7.44 2.94 -2.19
N ALA A 44 -7.40 1.81 -2.91
CA ALA A 44 -6.88 1.79 -4.28
C ALA A 44 -7.72 2.61 -5.25
N LYS A 45 -8.98 2.90 -4.93
CA LYS A 45 -9.83 3.77 -5.73
C LYS A 45 -9.48 5.25 -5.61
N LEU A 46 -8.73 5.62 -4.59
CA LEU A 46 -8.39 7.02 -4.34
C LEU A 46 -7.15 7.39 -5.16
N ASP A 47 -7.23 8.53 -5.85
CA ASP A 47 -6.21 8.93 -6.82
C ASP A 47 -4.80 9.03 -6.24
N LYS A 48 -4.69 9.44 -4.99
CA LYS A 48 -3.38 9.67 -4.38
C LYS A 48 -2.86 8.48 -3.59
N PHE A 49 -3.54 7.34 -3.70
CA PHE A 49 -3.18 6.14 -2.95
C PHE A 49 -2.59 5.09 -3.87
N THR A 50 -1.46 4.54 -3.49
CA THR A 50 -0.86 3.35 -4.09
C THR A 50 -0.94 2.23 -3.06
N VAL A 51 -1.49 1.09 -3.43
CA VAL A 51 -1.74 -0.01 -2.52
C VAL A 51 -1.02 -1.25 -3.00
N LEU A 52 -0.23 -1.84 -2.10
CA LEU A 52 0.54 -3.05 -2.38
C LEU A 52 0.13 -4.19 -1.46
N ILE A 53 0.15 -5.39 -1.98
CA ILE A 53 0.15 -6.63 -1.19
C ILE A 53 1.52 -7.26 -1.39
N ILE A 54 2.20 -7.55 -0.29
CA ILE A 54 3.56 -8.05 -0.28
C ILE A 54 3.56 -9.41 0.38
N THR A 55 4.11 -10.42 -0.27
CA THR A 55 4.30 -11.72 0.35
C THR A 55 5.76 -11.91 0.68
N GLY A 56 6.02 -12.38 1.88
CA GLY A 56 7.38 -12.60 2.34
C GLY A 56 7.43 -13.07 3.78
N ASP A 57 8.64 -13.15 4.30
CA ASP A 57 8.90 -13.58 5.66
C ASP A 57 9.72 -12.51 6.36
N THR A 58 9.30 -12.13 7.56
CA THR A 58 9.96 -11.09 8.35
C THR A 58 10.63 -11.65 9.62
N ASN A 59 10.61 -12.97 9.82
CA ASN A 59 11.05 -13.54 11.10
C ASN A 59 12.55 -13.39 11.37
N ASN A 60 13.39 -13.80 10.44
CA ASN A 60 14.84 -13.76 10.63
C ASN A 60 15.50 -12.72 9.74
N GLU A 61 15.24 -12.80 8.47
CA GLU A 61 15.66 -11.82 7.48
C GLU A 61 14.45 -11.40 6.70
N MET A 62 14.38 -10.12 6.37
CA MET A 62 13.31 -9.64 5.55
C MET A 62 13.45 -10.22 4.14
N THR A 63 12.58 -11.15 3.80
CA THR A 63 12.53 -11.72 2.46
C THR A 63 11.22 -11.32 1.79
N VAL A 64 11.32 -10.94 0.53
CA VAL A 64 10.15 -10.64 -0.29
C VAL A 64 10.08 -11.70 -1.39
N HIS A 65 8.96 -12.40 -1.47
CA HIS A 65 8.75 -13.37 -2.54
C HIS A 65 8.14 -12.71 -3.77
N LYS A 66 7.03 -12.02 -3.57
CA LYS A 66 6.34 -11.28 -4.62
C LYS A 66 5.58 -10.12 -4.00
N PHE A 67 5.34 -9.09 -4.79
CA PHE A 67 4.42 -8.05 -4.38
C PHE A 67 3.60 -7.58 -5.58
N TRP A 68 2.35 -7.21 -5.30
CA TRP A 68 1.37 -6.81 -6.30
C TRP A 68 0.84 -5.43 -5.98
N LYS A 69 0.50 -4.71 -7.03
CA LYS A 69 -0.23 -3.45 -6.90
C LYS A 69 -1.71 -3.72 -7.16
N ILE A 70 -2.58 -3.13 -6.33
CA ILE A 70 -4.03 -3.13 -6.57
C ILE A 70 -4.36 -1.86 -7.35
N ASN A 71 -4.97 -2.01 -8.53
CA ASN A 71 -5.38 -0.85 -9.30
C ASN A 71 -6.73 -0.32 -8.83
N LYS A 72 -7.16 0.80 -9.39
CA LYS A 72 -8.43 1.45 -9.00
C LYS A 72 -9.67 0.61 -9.27
N TYR A 73 -9.55 -0.41 -10.09
CA TYR A 73 -10.65 -1.35 -10.37
C TYR A 73 -10.62 -2.57 -9.45
N GLY A 74 -9.67 -2.63 -8.53
CA GLY A 74 -9.55 -3.74 -7.60
C GLY A 74 -8.80 -4.94 -8.14
N ASN A 75 -8.10 -4.81 -9.27
CA ASN A 75 -7.34 -5.89 -9.86
C ASN A 75 -5.89 -5.85 -9.42
N LEU A 76 -5.31 -7.03 -9.23
CA LEU A 76 -3.91 -7.17 -8.86
C LEU A 76 -3.03 -7.26 -10.10
N SER A 77 -1.89 -6.58 -10.06
CA SER A 77 -0.84 -6.76 -11.04
C SER A 77 0.48 -6.99 -10.33
N LEU A 78 1.24 -7.97 -10.81
CA LEU A 78 2.54 -8.28 -10.23
C LEU A 78 3.49 -7.09 -10.45
N ALA A 79 4.06 -6.60 -9.36
CA ALA A 79 4.94 -5.43 -9.39
C ALA A 79 6.40 -5.80 -9.17
N GLY A 80 6.68 -6.94 -8.56
CA GLY A 80 8.04 -7.40 -8.35
C GLY A 80 8.12 -8.70 -7.58
N SER A 81 9.34 -9.21 -7.42
CA SER A 81 9.58 -10.51 -6.80
C SER A 81 10.86 -10.55 -5.95
N SER A 82 11.35 -9.42 -5.49
CA SER A 82 12.50 -9.37 -4.60
C SER A 82 12.43 -8.15 -3.69
N VAL A 83 13.22 -8.17 -2.62
CA VAL A 83 13.30 -7.02 -1.71
C VAL A 83 13.93 -5.82 -2.41
N GLU A 84 14.86 -6.05 -3.30
CA GLU A 84 15.49 -4.99 -4.07
C GLU A 84 14.48 -4.30 -4.98
N GLN A 85 13.63 -5.08 -5.64
CA GLN A 85 12.57 -4.53 -6.48
C GLN A 85 11.53 -3.77 -5.64
N LEU A 86 11.23 -4.25 -4.44
CA LEU A 86 10.34 -3.53 -3.54
C LEU A 86 10.94 -2.18 -3.11
N LYS A 87 12.23 -2.17 -2.77
CA LYS A 87 12.93 -0.93 -2.44
C LYS A 87 12.92 0.05 -3.61
N ASP A 88 13.16 -0.45 -4.80
CA ASP A 88 13.10 0.38 -6.02
C ASP A 88 11.71 0.94 -6.25
N PHE A 89 10.68 0.13 -6.07
CA PHE A 89 9.30 0.58 -6.18
C PHE A 89 8.99 1.71 -5.20
N ILE A 90 9.38 1.52 -3.94
CA ILE A 90 9.15 2.53 -2.89
C ILE A 90 9.91 3.81 -3.21
N THR A 91 11.16 3.68 -3.64
CA THR A 91 11.98 4.83 -4.01
C THR A 91 11.36 5.60 -5.17
N ASP A 92 10.94 4.91 -6.21
CA ASP A 92 10.30 5.54 -7.37
C ASP A 92 9.00 6.22 -6.96
N TRP A 93 8.19 5.56 -6.13
CA TRP A 93 6.97 6.17 -5.61
C TRP A 93 7.28 7.45 -4.85
N TYR A 94 8.27 7.42 -3.97
CA TYR A 94 8.64 8.58 -3.16
C TYR A 94 9.12 9.74 -4.05
N LEU A 95 9.97 9.46 -5.02
CA LEU A 95 10.51 10.48 -5.91
C LEU A 95 9.40 11.13 -6.74
N LEU A 96 8.46 10.33 -7.26
CA LEU A 96 7.33 10.87 -8.01
C LEU A 96 6.42 11.72 -7.12
N ALA A 97 6.16 11.26 -5.90
CA ALA A 97 5.36 12.02 -4.94
C ALA A 97 6.05 13.33 -4.57
N ASP A 98 7.37 13.30 -4.42
CA ASP A 98 8.16 14.47 -4.04
C ASP A 98 8.18 15.55 -5.12
N LEU A 99 7.89 15.18 -6.36
CA LEU A 99 7.76 16.13 -7.47
C LEU A 99 6.41 16.83 -7.52
N GLN A 100 5.45 16.38 -6.74
CA GLN A 100 4.10 16.96 -6.76
C GLN A 100 4.05 18.26 -5.96
N PRO A 101 3.11 19.17 -6.27
CA PRO A 101 2.94 20.37 -5.47
C PRO A 101 2.54 20.03 -4.04
N VAL A 102 2.98 20.85 -3.10
CA VAL A 102 2.56 20.70 -1.70
C VAL A 102 1.07 20.97 -1.59
N PRO A 103 0.28 20.06 -0.96
CA PRO A 103 -1.14 20.32 -0.76
C PRO A 103 -1.37 21.58 0.05
N GLN A 104 -2.36 22.39 -0.37
CA GLN A 104 -2.74 23.56 0.39
C GLN A 104 -3.69 23.18 1.52
N ALA A 105 -3.54 23.86 2.65
CA ALA A 105 -4.46 23.67 3.74
C ALA A 105 -5.85 24.19 3.36
N PRO A 106 -6.93 23.51 3.82
CA PRO A 106 -8.29 23.91 3.44
C PRO A 106 -8.68 25.32 3.81
N ASN A 107 -8.12 25.87 4.85
CA ASN A 107 -8.41 27.22 5.31
C ASN A 107 -7.22 28.12 5.17
N ASP A 108 -6.45 27.93 4.19
CA ASP A 108 -5.27 28.71 3.95
C ASP A 108 -5.66 30.07 3.37
N SER A 109 -6.09 30.90 4.20
CA SER A 109 -6.55 32.22 3.80
C SER A 109 -5.78 33.28 4.56
#